data_248dbb4681341bf355d6370a84d5c0ad
#
_entry.id   248dbb4681341bf355d6370a84d5c0ad
#
_cell.length_a   1.000
_cell.length_b   1.000
_cell.length_c   1.000
_cell.angle_alpha   90.00
_cell.angle_beta   90.00
_cell.angle_gamma   90.00
#
_symmetry.space_group_name_H-M   'P 1'
#
loop_
_entity.id
_entity.type
_entity.pdbx_description
1 polymer ?
#
loop_
_entity_poly.entity_id
_entity_poly.type
_entity_poly.pdbx_seq_one_letter_code
_entity_poly.pdbx_strand_id
1 'polypeptide(L)'
;MGSASYPDQALARSNAAIAEAQRLAHQPSLAVTLAFDARRLLLVGDNAILGERAAQLITVSTEQSFAYWRALGTIYGGWVKINSGDLAEGIFLLRSGSAAYCATGAVAWAPFHLGLLGRACKIAGQIEETLTLLDEALQIVERTGERWFEAELNRQKGELLQRQGQSEPAAEQYRNALRIAEEQGAKLWELRAALSLARTRSNQDRQAEARDLLAPVYGWFTEGFATQDLKEAKALLEALNA
;
A
#
# COMPACT_ATOMS: atom_id res chain seq x y z
N MET A 1 1.16 -0.90 -13.27
CA MET A 1 0.30 -1.50 -12.23
C MET A 1 0.42 -3.03 -12.10
N GLY A 2 0.97 -3.74 -13.08
CA GLY A 2 1.09 -5.20 -13.03
C GLY A 2 2.02 -5.81 -11.97
N SER A 3 2.93 -5.03 -11.36
CA SER A 3 3.96 -5.60 -10.47
C SER A 3 3.44 -6.16 -9.14
N ALA A 4 2.35 -5.63 -8.62
CA ALA A 4 1.77 -6.12 -7.36
C ALA A 4 0.81 -7.31 -7.58
N SER A 5 0.35 -7.52 -8.82
CA SER A 5 -0.48 -8.66 -9.21
C SER A 5 0.33 -9.92 -9.55
N TYR A 6 1.65 -9.74 -9.82
CA TYR A 6 2.63 -10.80 -10.10
C TYR A 6 3.86 -10.61 -9.20
N PRO A 7 3.77 -10.91 -7.90
CA PRO A 7 4.79 -10.54 -6.92
C PRO A 7 6.14 -11.22 -7.16
N ASP A 8 6.15 -12.49 -7.59
CA ASP A 8 7.39 -13.26 -7.81
C ASP A 8 8.13 -12.77 -9.05
N GLN A 9 7.41 -12.50 -10.13
CA GLN A 9 7.97 -11.89 -11.34
C GLN A 9 8.46 -10.47 -11.07
N ALA A 10 7.71 -9.68 -10.29
CA ALA A 10 8.10 -8.33 -9.90
C ALA A 10 9.39 -8.34 -9.07
N LEU A 11 9.54 -9.29 -8.14
CA LEU A 11 10.76 -9.49 -7.35
C LEU A 11 11.95 -9.81 -8.25
N ALA A 12 11.81 -10.77 -9.16
CA ALA A 12 12.89 -11.16 -10.07
C ALA A 12 13.37 -9.98 -10.94
N ARG A 13 12.42 -9.23 -11.53
CA ARG A 13 12.71 -8.04 -12.34
C ARG A 13 13.37 -6.93 -11.54
N SER A 14 12.90 -6.68 -10.32
CA SER A 14 13.45 -5.67 -9.43
C SER A 14 14.91 -5.97 -9.06
N ASN A 15 15.20 -7.20 -8.66
CA ASN A 15 16.56 -7.64 -8.34
C ASN A 15 17.48 -7.51 -9.54
N ALA A 16 17.03 -7.90 -10.74
CA ALA A 16 17.80 -7.77 -11.97
C ALA A 16 18.11 -6.29 -12.29
N ALA A 17 17.13 -5.40 -12.14
CA ALA A 17 17.30 -3.97 -12.39
C ALA A 17 18.29 -3.32 -11.41
N ILE A 18 18.23 -3.68 -10.12
CA ILE A 18 19.17 -3.19 -9.10
C ILE A 18 20.60 -3.70 -9.42
N ALA A 19 20.75 -4.98 -9.69
CA ALA A 19 22.05 -5.57 -10.03
C ALA A 19 22.68 -4.91 -11.27
N GLU A 20 21.89 -4.63 -12.30
CA GLU A 20 22.36 -3.95 -13.50
C GLU A 20 22.75 -2.49 -13.23
N ALA A 21 21.96 -1.74 -12.44
CA ALA A 21 22.31 -0.38 -12.05
C ALA A 21 23.62 -0.33 -11.26
N GLN A 22 23.84 -1.30 -10.37
CA GLN A 22 25.10 -1.45 -9.62
C GLN A 22 26.27 -1.79 -10.54
N ARG A 23 26.09 -2.75 -11.46
CA ARG A 23 27.12 -3.16 -12.43
C ARG A 23 27.57 -1.99 -13.30
N LEU A 24 26.64 -1.13 -13.70
CA LEU A 24 26.91 0.08 -14.50
C LEU A 24 27.47 1.25 -13.67
N ALA A 25 27.50 1.13 -12.35
CA ALA A 25 27.84 2.20 -11.41
C ALA A 25 27.05 3.50 -11.68
N HIS A 26 25.81 3.40 -12.20
CA HIS A 26 24.99 4.55 -12.58
C HIS A 26 24.04 4.92 -11.44
N GLN A 27 24.48 5.86 -10.60
CA GLN A 27 23.81 6.26 -9.37
C GLN A 27 22.35 6.72 -9.56
N PRO A 28 21.96 7.49 -10.60
CA PRO A 28 20.57 7.84 -10.84
C PRO A 28 19.68 6.60 -11.08
N SER A 29 20.14 5.63 -11.89
CA SER A 29 19.39 4.37 -12.10
C SER A 29 19.29 3.55 -10.82
N LEU A 30 20.35 3.53 -10.00
CA LEU A 30 20.32 2.83 -8.72
C LEU A 30 19.28 3.45 -7.77
N ALA A 31 19.23 4.78 -7.66
CA ALA A 31 18.22 5.45 -6.84
C ALA A 31 16.79 5.15 -7.32
N VAL A 32 16.56 5.19 -8.63
CA VAL A 32 15.25 4.84 -9.24
C VAL A 32 14.86 3.42 -8.91
N THR A 33 15.73 2.44 -9.18
CA THR A 33 15.42 1.01 -8.98
C THR A 33 15.20 0.68 -7.51
N LEU A 34 16.00 1.26 -6.59
CA LEU A 34 15.80 1.11 -5.15
C LEU A 34 14.46 1.69 -4.69
N ALA A 35 14.06 2.86 -5.19
CA ALA A 35 12.79 3.49 -4.82
C ALA A 35 11.57 2.67 -5.30
N PHE A 36 11.63 2.14 -6.53
CA PHE A 36 10.56 1.27 -7.04
C PHE A 36 10.50 -0.07 -6.32
N ASP A 37 11.66 -0.67 -5.96
CA ASP A 37 11.70 -1.89 -5.17
C ASP A 37 11.17 -1.66 -3.75
N ALA A 38 11.57 -0.58 -3.09
CA ALA A 38 11.06 -0.23 -1.77
C ALA A 38 9.53 -0.09 -1.76
N ARG A 39 8.95 0.56 -2.79
CA ARG A 39 7.49 0.66 -2.92
C ARG A 39 6.85 -0.72 -3.14
N ARG A 40 7.42 -1.58 -3.98
CA ARG A 40 6.94 -2.95 -4.18
C ARG A 40 6.94 -3.73 -2.87
N LEU A 41 8.05 -3.67 -2.10
CA LEU A 41 8.19 -4.33 -0.80
C LEU A 41 7.16 -3.85 0.21
N LEU A 42 6.89 -2.54 0.24
CA LEU A 42 5.84 -1.96 1.06
C LEU A 42 4.47 -2.52 0.70
N LEU A 43 4.17 -2.65 -0.59
CA LEU A 43 2.88 -3.16 -1.07
C LEU A 43 2.68 -4.65 -0.75
N VAL A 44 3.73 -5.47 -0.80
CA VAL A 44 3.66 -6.90 -0.46
C VAL A 44 3.89 -7.20 1.03
N GLY A 45 4.25 -6.18 1.82
CA GLY A 45 4.42 -6.30 3.27
C GLY A 45 5.76 -6.87 3.73
N ASP A 46 6.80 -6.91 2.87
CA ASP A 46 8.14 -7.36 3.25
C ASP A 46 8.93 -6.22 3.92
N ASN A 47 8.69 -6.04 5.22
CA ASN A 47 9.25 -4.93 5.98
C ASN A 47 10.76 -5.08 6.26
N ALA A 48 11.29 -6.28 6.30
CA ALA A 48 12.71 -6.53 6.56
C ALA A 48 13.56 -5.99 5.39
N ILE A 49 13.28 -6.45 4.18
CA ILE A 49 13.98 -6.01 2.98
C ILE A 49 13.65 -4.55 2.66
N LEU A 50 12.43 -4.09 2.96
CA LEU A 50 12.06 -2.67 2.80
C LEU A 50 12.99 -1.75 3.61
N GLY A 51 13.33 -2.13 4.86
CA GLY A 51 14.26 -1.37 5.69
C GLY A 51 15.64 -1.23 5.06
N GLU A 52 16.18 -2.32 4.52
CA GLU A 52 17.47 -2.31 3.81
C GLU A 52 17.43 -1.41 2.57
N ARG A 53 16.36 -1.51 1.75
CA ARG A 53 16.21 -0.70 0.53
C ARG A 53 16.03 0.78 0.84
N ALA A 54 15.26 1.12 1.86
CA ALA A 54 15.08 2.51 2.31
C ALA A 54 16.41 3.11 2.76
N ALA A 55 17.20 2.39 3.55
CA ALA A 55 18.51 2.83 4.00
C ALA A 55 19.49 3.01 2.82
N GLN A 56 19.57 2.06 1.89
CA GLN A 56 20.38 2.17 0.68
C GLN A 56 19.98 3.38 -0.17
N LEU A 57 18.68 3.59 -0.35
CA LEU A 57 18.15 4.75 -1.09
C LEU A 57 18.55 6.07 -0.43
N ILE A 58 18.44 6.17 0.89
CA ILE A 58 18.86 7.37 1.64
C ILE A 58 20.35 7.62 1.45
N THR A 59 21.19 6.59 1.57
CA THR A 59 22.66 6.70 1.43
C THR A 59 23.02 7.22 0.04
N VAL A 60 22.61 6.52 -1.02
CA VAL A 60 22.89 6.92 -2.42
C VAL A 60 22.38 8.34 -2.70
N SER A 61 21.15 8.64 -2.25
CA SER A 61 20.53 9.93 -2.51
C SER A 61 21.20 11.08 -1.75
N THR A 62 21.79 10.82 -0.57
CA THR A 62 22.52 11.81 0.21
C THR A 62 23.88 12.10 -0.43
N GLU A 63 24.62 11.06 -0.82
CA GLU A 63 25.91 11.19 -1.50
C GLU A 63 25.81 11.95 -2.82
N GLN A 64 24.72 11.72 -3.56
CA GLN A 64 24.50 12.31 -4.87
C GLN A 64 23.64 13.58 -4.84
N SER A 65 23.23 14.06 -3.66
CA SER A 65 22.34 15.23 -3.50
C SER A 65 20.99 15.09 -4.22
N PHE A 66 20.44 13.87 -4.33
CA PHE A 66 19.17 13.60 -4.97
C PHE A 66 17.99 13.81 -4.00
N ALA A 67 17.59 15.05 -3.81
CA ALA A 67 16.57 15.45 -2.82
C ALA A 67 15.26 14.66 -2.95
N TYR A 68 14.77 14.45 -4.17
CA TYR A 68 13.55 13.68 -4.47
C TYR A 68 13.63 12.24 -3.95
N TRP A 69 14.70 11.51 -4.30
CA TRP A 69 14.86 10.11 -3.91
C TRP A 69 15.14 9.95 -2.41
N ARG A 70 15.85 10.91 -1.81
CA ARG A 70 16.07 10.94 -0.36
C ARG A 70 14.76 11.10 0.39
N ALA A 71 13.85 11.96 -0.07
CA ALA A 71 12.53 12.13 0.52
C ALA A 71 11.72 10.83 0.47
N LEU A 72 11.74 10.10 -0.65
CA LEU A 72 11.10 8.79 -0.75
C LEU A 72 11.71 7.76 0.21
N GLY A 73 13.04 7.70 0.30
CA GLY A 73 13.73 6.84 1.27
C GLY A 73 13.30 7.14 2.71
N THR A 74 13.13 8.42 3.07
CA THR A 74 12.63 8.85 4.38
C THR A 74 11.20 8.38 4.62
N ILE A 75 10.30 8.50 3.64
CA ILE A 75 8.91 8.00 3.73
C ILE A 75 8.89 6.49 3.96
N TYR A 76 9.67 5.72 3.19
CA TYR A 76 9.71 4.27 3.34
C TYR A 76 10.35 3.85 4.67
N GLY A 77 11.39 4.54 5.12
CA GLY A 77 11.98 4.35 6.45
C GLY A 77 10.98 4.63 7.58
N GLY A 78 10.16 5.67 7.43
CA GLY A 78 9.06 5.97 8.34
C GLY A 78 8.06 4.82 8.44
N TRP A 79 7.68 4.21 7.29
CA TRP A 79 6.81 3.04 7.30
C TRP A 79 7.43 1.82 8.01
N VAL A 80 8.73 1.59 7.85
CA VAL A 80 9.46 0.53 8.58
C VAL A 80 9.37 0.76 10.09
N LYS A 81 9.54 2.01 10.55
CA LYS A 81 9.40 2.39 11.97
C LYS A 81 7.99 2.09 12.51
N ILE A 82 6.94 2.42 11.74
CA ILE A 82 5.55 2.06 12.09
C ILE A 82 5.41 0.56 12.33
N ASN A 83 5.94 -0.27 11.42
CA ASN A 83 5.83 -1.72 11.54
C ASN A 83 6.71 -2.32 12.64
N SER A 84 7.76 -1.64 13.09
CA SER A 84 8.58 -2.04 14.24
C SER A 84 8.01 -1.58 15.59
N GLY A 85 6.87 -0.86 15.59
CA GLY A 85 6.21 -0.35 16.80
C GLY A 85 6.65 1.05 17.23
N ASP A 86 7.61 1.67 16.56
CA ASP A 86 8.06 3.04 16.82
C ASP A 86 7.15 4.04 16.08
N LEU A 87 5.91 4.17 16.58
CA LEU A 87 4.86 4.95 15.92
C LEU A 87 5.18 6.44 15.85
N ALA A 88 5.78 7.00 16.90
CA ALA A 88 6.08 8.43 16.97
C ALA A 88 7.13 8.82 15.92
N GLU A 89 8.25 8.11 15.87
CA GLU A 89 9.29 8.33 14.88
C GLU A 89 8.81 8.03 13.48
N GLY A 90 8.03 6.95 13.30
CA GLY A 90 7.46 6.58 12.01
C GLY A 90 6.55 7.67 11.43
N ILE A 91 5.63 8.22 12.22
CA ILE A 91 4.74 9.31 11.80
C ILE A 91 5.56 10.57 11.50
N PHE A 92 6.55 10.91 12.33
CA PHE A 92 7.44 12.04 12.08
C PHE A 92 8.17 11.91 10.74
N LEU A 93 8.75 10.74 10.45
CA LEU A 93 9.46 10.48 9.20
C LEU A 93 8.51 10.49 7.98
N LEU A 94 7.31 9.94 8.09
CA LEU A 94 6.30 10.01 7.03
C LEU A 94 5.92 11.46 6.72
N ARG A 95 5.70 12.30 7.73
CA ARG A 95 5.36 13.73 7.53
C ARG A 95 6.53 14.53 6.96
N SER A 96 7.70 14.41 7.57
CA SER A 96 8.89 15.15 7.13
C SER A 96 9.35 14.73 5.73
N GLY A 97 9.30 13.42 5.43
CA GLY A 97 9.58 12.89 4.10
C GLY A 97 8.59 13.38 3.05
N SER A 98 7.28 13.39 3.36
CA SER A 98 6.24 13.91 2.46
C SER A 98 6.41 15.40 2.21
N ALA A 99 6.71 16.19 3.25
CA ALA A 99 7.00 17.62 3.11
C ALA A 99 8.25 17.88 2.24
N ALA A 100 9.34 17.13 2.48
CA ALA A 100 10.56 17.20 1.67
C ALA A 100 10.29 16.79 0.21
N TYR A 101 9.46 15.79 -0.02
CA TYR A 101 9.04 15.36 -1.35
C TYR A 101 8.31 16.49 -2.09
N CYS A 102 7.31 17.10 -1.48
CA CYS A 102 6.58 18.25 -2.05
C CYS A 102 7.49 19.46 -2.28
N ALA A 103 8.48 19.69 -1.43
CA ALA A 103 9.45 20.79 -1.58
C ALA A 103 10.34 20.63 -2.83
N THR A 104 10.45 19.45 -3.42
CA THR A 104 11.11 19.26 -4.73
C THR A 104 10.25 19.69 -5.93
N GLY A 105 9.01 20.13 -5.70
CA GLY A 105 8.03 20.40 -6.75
C GLY A 105 7.26 19.16 -7.22
N ALA A 106 7.52 18.00 -6.64
CA ALA A 106 6.83 16.76 -6.99
C ALA A 106 5.41 16.74 -6.41
N VAL A 107 4.44 16.39 -7.25
CA VAL A 107 3.02 16.28 -6.88
C VAL A 107 2.47 14.86 -7.07
N ALA A 108 3.11 14.05 -7.92
CA ALA A 108 2.73 12.66 -8.13
C ALA A 108 2.88 11.84 -6.84
N TRP A 109 2.08 10.79 -6.67
CA TRP A 109 2.11 9.89 -5.49
C TRP A 109 1.62 10.52 -4.18
N ALA A 110 1.18 11.79 -4.17
CA ALA A 110 0.67 12.45 -2.97
C ALA A 110 -0.50 11.67 -2.33
N PRO A 111 -1.50 11.15 -3.07
CA PRO A 111 -2.56 10.32 -2.50
C PRO A 111 -2.04 9.06 -1.79
N PHE A 112 -1.00 8.44 -2.34
CA PHE A 112 -0.35 7.28 -1.73
C PHE A 112 0.37 7.64 -0.42
N HIS A 113 1.13 8.75 -0.39
CA HIS A 113 1.83 9.18 0.82
C HIS A 113 0.86 9.56 1.94
N LEU A 114 -0.23 10.27 1.60
CA LEU A 114 -1.31 10.59 2.55
C LEU A 114 -2.01 9.32 3.06
N GLY A 115 -2.27 8.35 2.18
CA GLY A 115 -2.83 7.07 2.59
C GLY A 115 -1.92 6.27 3.52
N LEU A 116 -0.58 6.31 3.32
CA LEU A 116 0.38 5.71 4.26
C LEU A 116 0.37 6.41 5.61
N LEU A 117 0.38 7.74 5.61
CA LEU A 117 0.31 8.53 6.84
C LEU A 117 -1.02 8.29 7.57
N GLY A 118 -2.15 8.28 6.86
CA GLY A 118 -3.45 7.94 7.43
C GLY A 118 -3.47 6.55 8.08
N ARG A 119 -2.85 5.57 7.42
CA ARG A 119 -2.70 4.23 7.98
C ARG A 119 -1.85 4.20 9.24
N ALA A 120 -0.77 4.98 9.30
CA ALA A 120 0.07 5.14 10.49
C ALA A 120 -0.71 5.81 11.63
N CYS A 121 -1.44 6.91 11.35
CA CYS A 121 -2.31 7.60 12.31
C CYS A 121 -3.42 6.67 12.84
N LYS A 122 -4.02 5.84 11.97
CA LYS A 122 -5.01 4.82 12.37
C LYS A 122 -4.42 3.81 13.37
N ILE A 123 -3.19 3.35 13.15
CA ILE A 123 -2.50 2.43 14.06
C ILE A 123 -2.23 3.13 15.40
N ALA A 124 -1.89 4.40 15.39
CA ALA A 124 -1.69 5.23 16.58
C ALA A 124 -3.00 5.67 17.28
N GLY A 125 -4.17 5.28 16.78
CA GLY A 125 -5.47 5.64 17.36
C GLY A 125 -5.95 7.05 17.03
N GLN A 126 -5.30 7.76 16.13
CA GLN A 126 -5.62 9.13 15.70
C GLN A 126 -6.70 9.13 14.61
N ILE A 127 -7.93 8.81 15.01
CA ILE A 127 -9.03 8.53 14.08
C ILE A 127 -9.45 9.75 13.24
N GLU A 128 -9.59 10.91 13.88
CA GLU A 128 -10.00 12.16 13.19
C GLU A 128 -8.97 12.60 12.16
N GLU A 129 -7.70 12.52 12.52
CA GLU A 129 -6.61 12.84 11.60
C GLU A 129 -6.56 11.85 10.43
N THR A 130 -6.81 10.57 10.70
CA THR A 130 -6.88 9.56 9.64
C THR A 130 -7.96 9.90 8.61
N LEU A 131 -9.16 10.29 9.06
CA LEU A 131 -10.25 10.72 8.16
C LEU A 131 -9.84 11.92 7.32
N THR A 132 -9.29 12.95 7.95
CA THR A 132 -8.84 14.17 7.27
C THR A 132 -7.84 13.85 6.16
N LEU A 133 -6.83 13.00 6.45
CA LEU A 133 -5.81 12.60 5.49
C LEU A 133 -6.38 11.78 4.32
N LEU A 134 -7.33 10.88 4.59
CA LEU A 134 -7.99 10.09 3.54
C LEU A 134 -8.88 10.96 2.64
N ASP A 135 -9.61 11.93 3.22
CA ASP A 135 -10.44 12.85 2.46
C ASP A 135 -9.58 13.79 1.60
N GLU A 136 -8.48 14.31 2.14
CA GLU A 136 -7.49 15.09 1.36
C GLU A 136 -6.92 14.27 0.20
N ALA A 137 -6.53 13.03 0.45
CA ALA A 137 -6.00 12.13 -0.58
C ALA A 137 -7.02 11.91 -1.71
N LEU A 138 -8.30 11.67 -1.38
CA LEU A 138 -9.37 11.49 -2.37
C LEU A 138 -9.66 12.78 -3.16
N GLN A 139 -9.62 13.95 -2.52
CA GLN A 139 -9.74 15.23 -3.22
C GLN A 139 -8.59 15.46 -4.22
N ILE A 140 -7.36 15.03 -3.87
CA ILE A 140 -6.23 15.10 -4.80
C ILE A 140 -6.46 14.16 -5.98
N VAL A 141 -6.94 12.93 -5.74
CA VAL A 141 -7.32 11.99 -6.80
C VAL A 141 -8.31 12.62 -7.79
N GLU A 142 -9.39 13.22 -7.30
CA GLU A 142 -10.40 13.88 -8.13
C GLU A 142 -9.81 15.04 -8.96
N ARG A 143 -8.97 15.87 -8.33
CA ARG A 143 -8.39 17.05 -8.97
C ARG A 143 -7.33 16.70 -10.01
N THR A 144 -6.51 15.67 -9.76
CA THR A 144 -5.34 15.35 -10.60
C THR A 144 -5.58 14.20 -11.57
N GLY A 145 -6.60 13.36 -11.32
CA GLY A 145 -6.82 12.13 -12.06
C GLY A 145 -5.83 11.01 -11.71
N GLU A 146 -5.05 11.14 -10.63
CA GLU A 146 -4.11 10.12 -10.15
C GLU A 146 -4.84 9.01 -9.38
N ARG A 147 -5.47 8.09 -10.10
CA ARG A 147 -6.45 7.13 -9.54
C ARG A 147 -5.88 5.79 -9.10
N TRP A 148 -4.58 5.53 -9.29
CA TRP A 148 -4.02 4.18 -9.08
C TRP A 148 -4.13 3.65 -7.63
N PHE A 149 -4.22 4.55 -6.64
CA PHE A 149 -4.34 4.21 -5.22
C PHE A 149 -5.75 4.44 -4.66
N GLU A 150 -6.68 4.92 -5.47
CA GLU A 150 -8.04 5.32 -5.09
C GLU A 150 -8.82 4.17 -4.44
N ALA A 151 -8.73 2.96 -5.00
CA ALA A 151 -9.37 1.78 -4.44
C ALA A 151 -8.90 1.51 -3.00
N GLU A 152 -7.60 1.61 -2.74
CA GLU A 152 -7.05 1.39 -1.40
C GLU A 152 -7.44 2.50 -0.42
N LEU A 153 -7.56 3.77 -0.86
CA LEU A 153 -8.04 4.87 -0.02
C LEU A 153 -9.48 4.64 0.43
N ASN A 154 -10.37 4.25 -0.49
CA ASN A 154 -11.76 3.90 -0.16
C ASN A 154 -11.81 2.69 0.79
N ARG A 155 -10.98 1.66 0.55
CA ARG A 155 -10.89 0.51 1.46
C ARG A 155 -10.45 0.93 2.87
N GLN A 156 -9.44 1.80 3.00
CA GLN A 156 -8.99 2.32 4.29
C GLN A 156 -10.07 3.12 5.01
N LYS A 157 -10.85 3.92 4.27
CA LYS A 157 -12.01 4.63 4.80
C LYS A 157 -13.07 3.65 5.32
N GLY A 158 -13.34 2.58 4.57
CA GLY A 158 -14.21 1.49 5.00
C GLY A 158 -13.73 0.81 6.28
N GLU A 159 -12.43 0.52 6.42
CA GLU A 159 -11.87 -0.05 7.66
C GLU A 159 -12.08 0.87 8.88
N LEU A 160 -11.99 2.17 8.67
CA LEU A 160 -12.19 3.13 9.75
C LEU A 160 -13.66 3.18 10.19
N LEU A 161 -14.60 3.23 9.23
CA LEU A 161 -16.04 3.15 9.49
C LEU A 161 -16.42 1.84 10.20
N GLN A 162 -15.84 0.73 9.79
CA GLN A 162 -16.04 -0.58 10.43
C GLN A 162 -15.61 -0.56 11.90
N ARG A 163 -14.47 0.06 12.22
CA ARG A 163 -13.99 0.21 13.61
C ARG A 163 -14.91 1.09 14.46
N GLN A 164 -15.65 2.02 13.84
CA GLN A 164 -16.65 2.86 14.48
C GLN A 164 -18.02 2.18 14.61
N GLY A 165 -18.13 0.90 14.24
CA GLY A 165 -19.39 0.13 14.27
C GLY A 165 -20.34 0.46 13.12
N GLN A 166 -19.91 1.25 12.13
CA GLN A 166 -20.72 1.66 10.98
C GLN A 166 -20.58 0.64 9.84
N SER A 167 -21.12 -0.56 10.05
CA SER A 167 -20.89 -1.70 9.15
C SER A 167 -21.44 -1.49 7.73
N GLU A 168 -22.63 -0.88 7.56
CA GLU A 168 -23.19 -0.66 6.22
C GLU A 168 -22.47 0.45 5.44
N PRO A 169 -22.15 1.63 6.01
CA PRO A 169 -21.26 2.60 5.38
C PRO A 169 -19.88 2.03 5.05
N ALA A 170 -19.31 1.17 5.90
CA ALA A 170 -18.05 0.48 5.61
C ALA A 170 -18.17 -0.44 4.40
N ALA A 171 -19.25 -1.24 4.34
CA ALA A 171 -19.50 -2.14 3.22
C ALA A 171 -19.67 -1.37 1.88
N GLU A 172 -20.27 -0.20 1.92
CA GLU A 172 -20.37 0.67 0.73
C GLU A 172 -19.00 1.14 0.24
N GLN A 173 -18.12 1.57 1.16
CA GLN A 173 -16.75 1.94 0.80
C GLN A 173 -15.96 0.76 0.21
N TYR A 174 -16.14 -0.45 0.75
CA TYR A 174 -15.49 -1.65 0.20
C TYR A 174 -16.04 -2.02 -1.18
N ARG A 175 -17.36 -1.89 -1.42
CA ARG A 175 -17.96 -2.09 -2.76
C ARG A 175 -17.41 -1.08 -3.77
N ASN A 176 -17.28 0.19 -3.38
CA ASN A 176 -16.68 1.21 -4.23
C ASN A 176 -15.21 0.91 -4.53
N ALA A 177 -14.43 0.53 -3.52
CA ALA A 177 -13.04 0.11 -3.69
C ALA A 177 -12.90 -1.07 -4.66
N LEU A 178 -13.77 -2.07 -4.54
CA LEU A 178 -13.79 -3.25 -5.40
C LEU A 178 -14.09 -2.85 -6.86
N ARG A 179 -15.16 -2.07 -7.09
CA ARG A 179 -15.52 -1.57 -8.41
C ARG A 179 -14.37 -0.80 -9.07
N ILE A 180 -13.73 0.11 -8.34
CA ILE A 180 -12.59 0.88 -8.87
C ILE A 180 -11.43 -0.04 -9.22
N ALA A 181 -11.12 -1.02 -8.38
CA ALA A 181 -10.05 -1.98 -8.62
C ALA A 181 -10.31 -2.87 -9.84
N GLU A 182 -11.55 -3.31 -10.03
CA GLU A 182 -11.99 -4.07 -11.20
C GLU A 182 -11.87 -3.25 -12.50
N GLU A 183 -12.36 -2.00 -12.51
CA GLU A 183 -12.26 -1.08 -13.64
C GLU A 183 -10.79 -0.81 -14.04
N GLN A 184 -9.89 -0.79 -13.07
CA GLN A 184 -8.46 -0.59 -13.28
C GLN A 184 -7.69 -1.87 -13.60
N GLY A 185 -8.29 -3.05 -13.47
CA GLY A 185 -7.60 -4.35 -13.54
C GLY A 185 -6.54 -4.50 -12.44
N ALA A 186 -6.73 -3.86 -11.30
CA ALA A 186 -5.76 -3.75 -10.21
C ALA A 186 -5.93 -4.88 -9.18
N LYS A 187 -5.52 -6.10 -9.53
CA LYS A 187 -5.81 -7.35 -8.80
C LYS A 187 -5.42 -7.35 -7.33
N LEU A 188 -4.36 -6.66 -6.94
CA LEU A 188 -4.01 -6.53 -5.51
C LEU A 188 -5.07 -5.73 -4.74
N TRP A 189 -5.54 -4.62 -5.30
CA TRP A 189 -6.58 -3.80 -4.67
C TRP A 189 -7.94 -4.50 -4.69
N GLU A 190 -8.24 -5.23 -5.75
CA GLU A 190 -9.42 -6.08 -5.87
C GLU A 190 -9.45 -7.14 -4.77
N LEU A 191 -8.31 -7.84 -4.53
CA LEU A 191 -8.18 -8.84 -3.46
C LEU A 191 -8.40 -8.22 -2.08
N ARG A 192 -7.76 -7.09 -1.79
CA ARG A 192 -7.89 -6.40 -0.49
C ARG A 192 -9.31 -5.90 -0.24
N ALA A 193 -9.95 -5.33 -1.25
CA ALA A 193 -11.33 -4.86 -1.15
C ALA A 193 -12.32 -6.02 -0.96
N ALA A 194 -12.17 -7.09 -1.76
CA ALA A 194 -12.97 -8.30 -1.64
C ALA A 194 -12.78 -8.97 -0.26
N LEU A 195 -11.55 -9.05 0.23
CA LEU A 195 -11.25 -9.61 1.55
C LEU A 195 -11.92 -8.80 2.68
N SER A 196 -11.85 -7.46 2.61
CA SER A 196 -12.49 -6.58 3.61
C SER A 196 -14.02 -6.74 3.60
N LEU A 197 -14.63 -6.77 2.42
CA LEU A 197 -16.07 -6.95 2.27
C LEU A 197 -16.52 -8.37 2.66
N ALA A 198 -15.74 -9.40 2.31
CA ALA A 198 -16.03 -10.78 2.70
C ALA A 198 -15.99 -10.97 4.23
N ARG A 199 -15.01 -10.37 4.91
CA ARG A 199 -14.97 -10.35 6.38
C ARG A 199 -16.20 -9.69 6.99
N THR A 200 -16.65 -8.56 6.42
CA THR A 200 -17.88 -7.88 6.88
C THR A 200 -19.09 -8.76 6.72
N ARG A 201 -19.24 -9.45 5.58
CA ARG A 201 -20.35 -10.39 5.32
C ARG A 201 -20.29 -11.61 6.24
N SER A 202 -19.11 -12.18 6.43
CA SER A 202 -18.91 -13.31 7.34
C SER A 202 -19.34 -12.97 8.78
N ASN A 203 -18.99 -11.76 9.26
CA ASN A 203 -19.40 -11.27 10.58
C ASN A 203 -20.93 -11.00 10.69
N GLN A 204 -21.64 -11.00 9.57
CA GLN A 204 -23.10 -10.88 9.49
C GLN A 204 -23.79 -12.21 9.23
N ASP A 205 -23.11 -13.33 9.44
CA ASP A 205 -23.58 -14.70 9.17
C ASP A 205 -23.92 -14.99 7.69
N ARG A 206 -23.32 -14.22 6.75
CA ARG A 206 -23.51 -14.34 5.30
C ARG A 206 -22.33 -15.04 4.62
N GLN A 207 -21.97 -16.25 5.13
CA GLN A 207 -20.79 -17.01 4.71
C GLN A 207 -20.79 -17.34 3.20
N ALA A 208 -21.93 -17.75 2.66
CA ALA A 208 -22.03 -18.08 1.23
C ALA A 208 -21.68 -16.89 0.34
N GLU A 209 -22.24 -15.72 0.65
CA GLU A 209 -21.95 -14.49 -0.10
C GLU A 209 -20.48 -14.02 0.08
N ALA A 210 -19.89 -14.20 1.27
CA ALA A 210 -18.50 -13.91 1.52
C ALA A 210 -17.58 -14.78 0.66
N ARG A 211 -17.87 -16.08 0.60
CA ARG A 211 -17.13 -17.04 -0.23
C ARG A 211 -17.28 -16.75 -1.72
N ASP A 212 -18.53 -16.56 -2.20
CA ASP A 212 -18.82 -16.33 -3.62
C ASP A 212 -18.16 -15.03 -4.13
N LEU A 213 -17.96 -14.06 -3.25
CA LEU A 213 -17.21 -12.83 -3.55
C LEU A 213 -15.69 -13.08 -3.61
N LEU A 214 -15.12 -13.74 -2.60
CA LEU A 214 -13.66 -13.81 -2.44
C LEU A 214 -13.02 -14.91 -3.30
N ALA A 215 -13.67 -16.05 -3.48
CA ALA A 215 -13.09 -17.19 -4.16
C ALA A 215 -12.67 -16.91 -5.62
N PRO A 216 -13.47 -16.24 -6.46
CA PRO A 216 -13.06 -15.91 -7.82
C PRO A 216 -11.85 -14.96 -7.87
N VAL A 217 -11.80 -13.99 -6.97
CA VAL A 217 -10.69 -13.03 -6.90
C VAL A 217 -9.39 -13.70 -6.45
N TYR A 218 -9.46 -14.56 -5.42
CA TYR A 218 -8.32 -15.37 -4.98
C TYR A 218 -7.86 -16.33 -6.07
N GLY A 219 -8.78 -17.00 -6.77
CA GLY A 219 -8.49 -17.97 -7.83
C GLY A 219 -7.83 -17.38 -9.08
N TRP A 220 -7.83 -16.05 -9.23
CA TRP A 220 -7.11 -15.38 -10.32
C TRP A 220 -5.58 -15.45 -10.16
N PHE A 221 -5.07 -15.51 -8.92
CA PHE A 221 -3.64 -15.49 -8.64
C PHE A 221 -3.00 -16.84 -8.95
N THR A 222 -1.87 -16.80 -9.65
CA THR A 222 -1.06 -17.98 -10.02
C THR A 222 0.30 -18.02 -9.33
N GLU A 223 0.65 -16.94 -8.61
CA GLU A 223 1.92 -16.80 -7.88
C GLU A 223 1.73 -15.89 -6.65
N GLY A 224 2.77 -15.71 -5.85
CA GLY A 224 2.75 -14.79 -4.71
C GLY A 224 2.02 -15.32 -3.47
N PHE A 225 1.75 -16.61 -3.38
CA PHE A 225 1.02 -17.24 -2.26
C PHE A 225 1.73 -17.12 -0.90
N ALA A 226 2.99 -16.67 -0.89
CA ALA A 226 3.72 -16.33 0.32
C ALA A 226 3.41 -14.93 0.86
N THR A 227 2.75 -14.05 0.07
CA THR A 227 2.36 -12.71 0.50
C THR A 227 1.28 -12.75 1.57
N GLN A 228 1.25 -11.72 2.43
CA GLN A 228 0.29 -11.64 3.52
C GLN A 228 -1.16 -11.60 3.01
N ASP A 229 -1.43 -10.84 1.95
CA ASP A 229 -2.77 -10.69 1.38
C ASP A 229 -3.36 -12.03 0.93
N LEU A 230 -2.56 -12.86 0.21
CA LEU A 230 -3.01 -14.17 -0.27
C LEU A 230 -3.13 -15.20 0.85
N LYS A 231 -2.26 -15.15 1.86
CA LYS A 231 -2.41 -16.00 3.07
C LYS A 231 -3.69 -15.68 3.83
N GLU A 232 -4.00 -14.40 4.01
CA GLU A 232 -5.22 -13.97 4.71
C GLU A 232 -6.49 -14.33 3.93
N ALA A 233 -6.47 -14.18 2.60
CA ALA A 233 -7.58 -14.58 1.75
C ALA A 233 -7.82 -16.09 1.79
N LYS A 234 -6.75 -16.89 1.73
CA LYS A 234 -6.82 -18.35 1.86
C LYS A 234 -7.41 -18.76 3.20
N ALA A 235 -6.89 -18.20 4.30
CA ALA A 235 -7.37 -18.53 5.64
C ALA A 235 -8.85 -18.20 5.83
N LEU A 236 -9.33 -17.06 5.27
CA LEU A 236 -10.75 -16.75 5.33
C LEU A 236 -11.59 -17.72 4.49
N LEU A 237 -11.16 -18.08 3.28
CA LEU A 237 -11.86 -19.07 2.46
C LEU A 237 -11.95 -20.43 3.12
N GLU A 238 -10.89 -20.88 3.79
CA GLU A 238 -10.89 -22.13 4.58
C GLU A 238 -11.91 -22.05 5.72
N ALA A 239 -11.94 -20.94 6.45
CA ALA A 239 -12.90 -20.73 7.53
C ALA A 239 -14.37 -20.64 7.05
N LEU A 240 -14.61 -20.14 5.84
CA LEU A 240 -15.95 -20.06 5.25
C LEU A 240 -16.46 -21.40 4.71
N ASN A 241 -15.61 -22.42 4.62
CA ASN A 241 -15.95 -23.78 4.19
C ASN A 241 -16.11 -24.77 5.35
N ALA A 242 -15.76 -24.35 6.57
CA ALA A 242 -15.87 -25.18 7.79
C ALA A 242 -17.28 -25.12 8.40
#